data_d66b173e94e6886f4ef83b3eeb7b1b4f
#
_entry.id   d66b173e94e6886f4ef83b3eeb7b1b4f
#
_cell.length_a   1.000
_cell.length_b   1.000
_cell.length_c   1.000
_cell.angle_alpha   90.00
_cell.angle_beta   90.00
_cell.angle_gamma   90.00
#
_symmetry.space_group_name_H-M   'P 1'
#
loop_
_entity.id
_entity.type
_entity.pdbx_description
1 polymer ?
#
loop_
_entity_poly.entity_id
_entity_poly.type
_entity_poly.pdbx_seq_one_letter_code
_entity_poly.pdbx_strand_id
1 'polypeptide(L)'
;MSGVIDLVKKNNKSSINKPRNGLGTYAYPDGRIYVGEFKEGSFHGRGIYSWPDGRVYVGEFKNGKRNGEGTLTRPQGKVESGRWENSKLVA
;
A
#
# COMPACT_ATOMS: atom_id res chain seq x y z
N MET A 1 3.43 13.62 -0.35
CA MET A 1 4.26 12.59 -0.28
C MET A 1 4.86 12.15 -1.58
N SER A 2 5.62 13.00 -2.08
CA SER A 2 6.15 12.75 -3.39
C SER A 2 7.38 11.86 -3.40
N GLY A 3 8.04 11.71 -2.27
CA GLY A 3 9.30 10.99 -2.26
C GLY A 3 9.21 9.58 -2.78
N VAL A 4 8.23 8.81 -2.29
CA VAL A 4 8.08 7.43 -2.70
C VAL A 4 7.67 7.35 -4.16
N ILE A 5 6.73 8.19 -4.56
CA ILE A 5 6.24 8.16 -5.93
C ILE A 5 7.32 8.60 -6.90
N ASP A 6 8.12 9.60 -6.51
CA ASP A 6 9.20 10.07 -7.37
C ASP A 6 10.24 8.99 -7.55
N LEU A 7 10.54 8.25 -6.50
CA LEU A 7 11.52 7.19 -6.59
C LEU A 7 11.05 6.10 -7.55
N VAL A 8 9.79 5.73 -7.46
CA VAL A 8 9.22 4.73 -8.35
C VAL A 8 9.27 5.21 -9.79
N LYS A 9 8.94 6.47 -10.05
CA LYS A 9 8.95 7.01 -11.39
C LYS A 9 10.36 7.07 -11.97
N LYS A 10 11.34 7.35 -11.15
CA LYS A 10 12.70 7.42 -11.61
C LYS A 10 13.20 6.07 -12.08
N ASN A 11 12.72 5.01 -11.48
CA ASN A 11 13.12 3.67 -11.83
C ASN A 11 12.01 2.95 -12.56
N ASN A 12 11.42 3.62 -13.52
CA ASN A 12 10.18 3.11 -14.09
C ASN A 12 10.29 1.74 -14.73
N LYS A 13 11.45 1.38 -15.23
CA LYS A 13 11.60 0.07 -15.80
C LYS A 13 11.67 -0.98 -14.76
N SER A 14 12.21 -0.64 -13.64
CA SER A 14 12.27 -1.55 -12.53
C SER A 14 11.63 -0.88 -11.37
N SER A 15 10.50 -0.26 -11.64
CA SER A 15 9.76 0.38 -10.57
C SER A 15 9.21 -0.64 -9.61
N ILE A 16 9.25 -1.89 -9.98
CA ILE A 16 8.84 -2.97 -9.10
C ILE A 16 10.06 -3.50 -8.41
N ASN A 17 10.07 -3.39 -7.11
CA ASN A 17 11.08 -4.00 -6.28
C ASN A 17 10.33 -4.87 -5.29
N LYS A 18 9.81 -5.98 -5.80
CA LYS A 18 8.93 -6.85 -5.05
C LYS A 18 9.69 -8.05 -4.53
N PRO A 19 10.19 -7.99 -3.30
CA PRO A 19 10.92 -9.11 -2.74
C PRO A 19 9.96 -10.20 -2.32
N ARG A 20 10.49 -11.40 -2.12
CA ARG A 20 9.68 -12.44 -1.53
C ARG A 20 9.38 -12.11 -0.08
N ASN A 21 10.37 -11.56 0.61
CA ASN A 21 10.23 -11.23 2.02
C ASN A 21 10.97 -9.95 2.31
N GLY A 22 10.43 -9.14 3.20
CA GLY A 22 11.08 -7.91 3.62
C GLY A 22 10.46 -6.70 2.96
N LEU A 23 11.14 -5.57 3.05
CA LEU A 23 10.62 -4.30 2.55
C LEU A 23 10.81 -4.17 1.05
N GLY A 24 9.83 -3.60 0.40
CA GLY A 24 9.91 -3.39 -1.03
C GLY A 24 8.81 -2.50 -1.54
N THR A 25 8.76 -2.36 -2.87
CA THR A 25 7.81 -1.51 -3.56
C THR A 25 7.21 -2.25 -4.74
N TYR A 26 5.89 -2.12 -4.90
CA TYR A 26 5.23 -2.67 -6.07
C TYR A 26 4.36 -1.58 -6.70
N ALA A 27 4.63 -1.29 -7.96
CA ALA A 27 3.86 -0.30 -8.69
C ALA A 27 3.02 -0.99 -9.77
N TYR A 28 1.71 -0.78 -9.69
CA TYR A 28 0.79 -1.34 -10.66
C TYR A 28 0.77 -0.48 -11.92
N PRO A 29 0.49 -1.08 -13.06
CA PRO A 29 0.41 -0.29 -14.30
C PRO A 29 -0.63 0.82 -14.26
N ASP A 30 -1.69 0.67 -13.47
CA ASP A 30 -2.75 1.66 -13.40
C ASP A 30 -2.43 2.83 -12.46
N GLY A 31 -1.27 2.80 -11.79
CA GLY A 31 -0.88 3.90 -10.93
C GLY A 31 -0.98 3.63 -9.44
N ARG A 32 -1.50 2.47 -9.06
CA ARG A 32 -1.49 2.11 -7.64
C ARG A 32 -0.08 1.74 -7.22
N ILE A 33 0.28 2.06 -5.99
CA ILE A 33 1.61 1.80 -5.48
C ILE A 33 1.51 1.26 -4.06
N TYR A 34 2.25 0.19 -3.80
CA TYR A 34 2.40 -0.35 -2.45
C TYR A 34 3.85 -0.22 -2.02
N VAL A 35 4.07 0.29 -0.82
CA VAL A 35 5.40 0.34 -0.21
C VAL A 35 5.28 -0.24 1.17
N GLY A 36 6.02 -1.31 1.45
CA GLY A 36 5.95 -1.91 2.77
C GLY A 36 6.54 -3.29 2.79
N GLU A 37 6.05 -4.08 3.72
CA GLU A 37 6.57 -5.41 3.95
C GLU A 37 5.92 -6.42 3.03
N PHE A 38 6.70 -7.44 2.65
CA PHE A 38 6.24 -8.54 1.85
C PHE A 38 6.53 -9.85 2.57
N LYS A 39 5.69 -10.83 2.35
CA LYS A 39 5.94 -12.18 2.84
C LYS A 39 5.51 -13.14 1.74
N GLU A 40 6.46 -13.94 1.28
CA GLU A 40 6.21 -14.91 0.21
C GLU A 40 5.55 -14.26 -1.00
N GLY A 41 6.02 -13.06 -1.33
CA GLY A 41 5.54 -12.36 -2.50
C GLY A 41 4.24 -11.59 -2.33
N SER A 42 3.63 -11.60 -1.15
CA SER A 42 2.38 -10.89 -0.90
C SER A 42 2.58 -9.75 0.07
N PHE A 43 1.75 -8.72 -0.04
CA PHE A 43 1.75 -7.64 0.95
C PHE A 43 1.45 -8.23 2.32
N HIS A 44 2.23 -7.83 3.30
CA HIS A 44 2.10 -8.40 4.62
C HIS A 44 2.68 -7.40 5.63
N GLY A 45 2.20 -7.47 6.88
CA GLY A 45 2.71 -6.56 7.89
C GLY A 45 2.30 -5.13 7.59
N ARG A 46 3.18 -4.18 7.87
CA ARG A 46 2.83 -2.78 7.71
C ARG A 46 3.21 -2.28 6.33
N GLY A 47 2.34 -1.44 5.78
CA GLY A 47 2.60 -0.89 4.47
C GLY A 47 1.75 0.32 4.16
N ILE A 48 2.05 0.95 3.04
CA ILE A 48 1.34 2.10 2.53
C ILE A 48 0.87 1.77 1.12
N TYR A 49 -0.41 1.92 0.88
CA TYR A 49 -1.01 1.61 -0.42
C TYR A 49 -1.68 2.88 -0.92
N SER A 50 -1.29 3.34 -2.09
CA SER A 50 -1.89 4.55 -2.66
C SER A 50 -2.52 4.25 -4.00
N TRP A 51 -3.65 4.93 -4.25
CA TRP A 51 -4.40 4.82 -5.49
C TRP A 51 -4.22 6.08 -6.32
N PRO A 52 -4.36 5.98 -7.63
CA PRO A 52 -4.21 7.15 -8.49
C PRO A 52 -5.23 8.25 -8.20
N ASP A 53 -6.38 7.92 -7.63
CA ASP A 53 -7.40 8.92 -7.33
C ASP A 53 -7.09 9.71 -6.07
N GLY A 54 -6.01 9.40 -5.38
CA GLY A 54 -5.62 10.15 -4.19
C GLY A 54 -5.89 9.45 -2.87
N ARG A 55 -6.54 8.29 -2.88
CA ARG A 55 -6.73 7.55 -1.63
C ARG A 55 -5.41 6.98 -1.16
N VAL A 56 -5.22 6.93 0.15
CA VAL A 56 -4.01 6.34 0.73
C VAL A 56 -4.40 5.52 1.96
N TYR A 57 -3.95 4.29 2.01
CA TYR A 57 -4.13 3.44 3.18
C TYR A 57 -2.77 3.24 3.85
N VAL A 58 -2.73 3.44 5.15
CA VAL A 58 -1.53 3.18 5.95
C VAL A 58 -1.92 2.22 7.06
N GLY A 59 -1.30 1.05 7.08
CA GLY A 59 -1.64 0.10 8.11
C GLY A 59 -1.17 -1.31 7.79
N GLU A 60 -1.92 -2.27 8.30
CA GLU A 60 -1.51 -3.66 8.24
C GLU A 60 -2.14 -4.38 7.06
N PHE A 61 -1.39 -5.35 6.55
CA PHE A 61 -1.81 -6.20 5.43
C PHE A 61 -1.58 -7.66 5.79
N LYS A 62 -2.37 -8.52 5.19
CA LYS A 62 -2.19 -9.94 5.32
C LYS A 62 -2.64 -10.60 4.03
N ASN A 63 -1.78 -11.42 3.45
CA ASN A 63 -2.08 -12.15 2.21
C ASN A 63 -2.57 -11.21 1.10
N GLY A 64 -1.94 -10.04 1.00
CA GLY A 64 -2.25 -9.10 -0.07
C GLY A 64 -3.44 -8.21 0.19
N LYS A 65 -4.09 -8.31 1.35
CA LYS A 65 -5.29 -7.54 1.65
C LYS A 65 -5.10 -6.70 2.90
N ARG A 66 -5.82 -5.58 2.97
CA ARG A 66 -5.83 -4.78 4.19
C ARG A 66 -6.44 -5.61 5.29
N ASN A 67 -5.72 -5.73 6.39
CA ASN A 67 -6.14 -6.61 7.46
C ASN A 67 -5.41 -6.20 8.73
N GLY A 68 -6.16 -5.92 9.79
CA GLY A 68 -5.59 -5.42 11.03
C GLY A 68 -5.86 -3.93 11.17
N GLU A 69 -5.03 -3.24 11.93
CA GLU A 69 -5.22 -1.82 12.17
C GLU A 69 -4.76 -1.00 10.99
N GLY A 70 -5.55 -0.01 10.59
CA GLY A 70 -5.15 0.84 9.48
C GLY A 70 -6.06 2.03 9.30
N THR A 71 -5.60 2.97 8.49
CA THR A 71 -6.30 4.22 8.22
C THR A 71 -6.33 4.48 6.72
N LEU A 72 -7.53 4.67 6.20
CA LEU A 72 -7.72 5.05 4.80
C LEU A 72 -8.12 6.51 4.75
N THR A 73 -7.33 7.30 4.03
CA THR A 73 -7.61 8.72 3.84
C THR A 73 -8.03 8.95 2.40
N ARG A 74 -9.13 9.63 2.21
CA ARG A 74 -9.66 9.93 0.88
C ARG A 74 -9.26 11.33 0.46
N PRO A 75 -9.27 11.61 -0.85
CA PRO A 75 -8.80 12.91 -1.35
C PRO A 75 -9.49 14.09 -0.71
N GLN A 76 -10.78 13.96 -0.36
CA GLN A 76 -11.52 15.06 0.23
C GLN A 76 -11.26 15.20 1.72
N GLY A 77 -10.36 14.38 2.26
CA GLY A 77 -10.00 14.47 3.67
C GLY A 77 -10.79 13.54 4.58
N LYS A 78 -11.72 12.79 4.04
CA LYS A 78 -12.45 11.83 4.87
C LYS A 78 -11.51 10.71 5.29
N VAL A 79 -11.56 10.35 6.55
CA VAL A 79 -10.67 9.36 7.14
C VAL A 79 -11.47 8.20 7.70
N GLU A 80 -11.07 6.98 7.37
CA GLU A 80 -11.69 5.77 7.89
C GLU A 80 -10.61 4.96 8.59
N SER A 81 -10.68 4.93 9.90
CA SER A 81 -9.64 4.32 10.72
C SER A 81 -10.23 3.26 11.62
N GLY A 82 -9.52 2.18 11.82
CA GLY A 82 -9.94 1.13 12.71
C GLY A 82 -9.43 -0.22 12.28
N ARG A 83 -10.24 -1.23 12.51
CA ARG A 83 -9.85 -2.60 12.19
C ARG A 83 -10.41 -3.01 10.84
N TRP A 84 -9.55 -3.61 10.03
CA TRP A 84 -9.88 -4.04 8.69
C TRP A 84 -9.78 -5.57 8.58
N GLU A 85 -10.65 -6.14 7.76
CA GLU A 85 -10.59 -7.57 7.45
C GLU A 85 -10.92 -7.72 5.98
N ASN A 86 -10.05 -8.40 5.25
CA ASN A 86 -10.23 -8.65 3.82
C ASN A 86 -10.57 -7.37 3.07
N SER A 87 -9.82 -6.31 3.37
CA SER A 87 -9.93 -5.01 2.72
C SER A 87 -11.24 -4.27 3.01
N LYS A 88 -11.89 -4.61 4.11
CA LYS A 88 -13.09 -3.92 4.56
C LYS A 88 -12.95 -3.44 5.98
N LEU A 89 -13.41 -2.23 6.23
CA LEU A 89 -13.40 -1.69 7.59
C LEU A 89 -14.54 -2.35 8.37
N VAL A 90 -14.18 -3.00 9.48
CA VAL A 90 -15.17 -3.74 10.27
C VAL A 90 -15.37 -3.21 11.68
N ALA A 91 -14.45 -2.38 12.16
CA ALA A 91 -14.61 -1.80 13.50
C ALA A 91 -13.86 -0.45 13.60
#